data_37c7808da162b13330151740dd533f57
#
_entry.id   37c7808da162b13330151740dd533f57
#
_cell.length_a   1.000
_cell.length_b   1.000
_cell.length_c   1.000
_cell.angle_alpha   90.00
_cell.angle_beta   90.00
_cell.angle_gamma   90.00
#
_symmetry.space_group_name_H-M   'P 1'
#
loop_
_entity.id
_entity.type
_entity.pdbx_description
1 polymer ?
#
loop_
_entity_poly.entity_id
_entity_poly.type
_entity_poly.pdbx_seq_one_letter_code
_entity_poly.pdbx_strand_id
1 'polypeptide(L)'
;MAKMSYGQFCPVALTAELLAERWMPLVTRELLAGSCHFGDLRRGIPLIPPSTLSQRLHELVDAGVIEQTRAEGGSRRVQYRLTEGGKELWPIIRAFGVWGQRWAQHELRVEDIDPGFFMWAMHRHLDKLPANRAVLLFEFPDVEIKQRCFWFIFDHGHVDVCLKNPGYDVDLKLVTSIRTMAMIYLGQVEPDVAVRSGLIALDGSRALARTFPAWCPRSSFAAAARHAVGAANPACGTPVSPESTNLVRRARGDLSNRIRARV
;
A
#
# COMPACT_ATOMS: atom_id res chain seq x y z
N MET A 1 -26.13 -7.22 -19.90
CA MET A 1 -26.74 -8.25 -19.02
C MET A 1 -27.62 -7.54 -18.02
N ALA A 2 -28.87 -7.99 -17.83
CA ALA A 2 -29.70 -7.42 -16.78
C ALA A 2 -29.03 -7.66 -15.42
N LYS A 3 -28.85 -6.60 -14.63
CA LYS A 3 -28.29 -6.69 -13.29
C LYS A 3 -29.24 -7.57 -12.47
N MET A 4 -28.73 -8.65 -11.88
CA MET A 4 -29.56 -9.50 -11.02
C MET A 4 -29.90 -8.71 -9.77
N SER A 5 -31.17 -8.34 -9.64
CA SER A 5 -31.71 -7.69 -8.44
C SER A 5 -32.13 -8.75 -7.43
N TYR A 6 -31.90 -8.48 -6.15
CA TYR A 6 -32.46 -9.30 -5.06
C TYR A 6 -33.99 -9.21 -4.97
N GLY A 7 -34.61 -8.28 -5.70
CA GLY A 7 -36.04 -8.06 -5.65
C GLY A 7 -36.55 -7.59 -4.28
N GLN A 8 -35.69 -6.95 -3.51
CA GLN A 8 -35.98 -6.48 -2.16
C GLN A 8 -35.83 -4.97 -2.06
N PHE A 9 -36.75 -4.31 -1.38
CA PHE A 9 -36.69 -2.88 -1.08
C PHE A 9 -35.76 -2.56 0.11
N CYS A 10 -35.19 -3.55 0.74
CA CYS A 10 -34.27 -3.40 1.88
C CYS A 10 -33.03 -2.58 1.47
N PRO A 11 -32.68 -1.49 2.19
CA PRO A 11 -31.51 -0.68 1.87
C PRO A 11 -30.21 -1.48 1.86
N VAL A 12 -30.08 -2.55 2.68
CA VAL A 12 -28.92 -3.44 2.66
C VAL A 12 -28.86 -4.22 1.35
N ALA A 13 -29.98 -4.72 0.84
CA ALA A 13 -30.02 -5.42 -0.44
C ALA A 13 -29.64 -4.48 -1.60
N LEU A 14 -30.18 -3.26 -1.62
CA LEU A 14 -29.83 -2.26 -2.63
C LEU A 14 -28.34 -1.90 -2.61
N THR A 15 -27.76 -1.72 -1.43
CA THR A 15 -26.31 -1.48 -1.29
C THR A 15 -25.50 -2.69 -1.72
N ALA A 16 -25.95 -3.91 -1.39
CA ALA A 16 -25.27 -5.15 -1.78
C ALA A 16 -25.30 -5.36 -3.31
N GLU A 17 -26.38 -5.00 -4.00
CA GLU A 17 -26.45 -5.03 -5.46
C GLU A 17 -25.34 -4.22 -6.14
N LEU A 18 -24.87 -3.17 -5.47
CA LEU A 18 -23.75 -2.36 -5.95
C LEU A 18 -22.41 -2.88 -5.41
N LEU A 19 -22.27 -2.97 -4.09
CA LEU A 19 -20.96 -3.16 -3.44
C LEU A 19 -20.53 -4.64 -3.36
N ALA A 20 -21.44 -5.62 -3.40
CA ALA A 20 -21.06 -7.03 -3.32
C ALA A 20 -20.57 -7.62 -4.66
N GLU A 21 -20.59 -6.84 -5.73
CA GLU A 21 -20.01 -7.25 -7.00
C GLU A 21 -18.47 -7.35 -6.90
N ARG A 22 -17.93 -8.42 -7.50
CA ARG A 22 -16.47 -8.62 -7.51
C ARG A 22 -15.75 -7.38 -8.05
N TRP A 23 -14.68 -6.97 -7.38
CA TRP A 23 -13.85 -5.79 -7.61
C TRP A 23 -14.46 -4.47 -7.14
N MET A 24 -15.78 -4.37 -6.99
CA MET A 24 -16.45 -3.10 -6.65
C MET A 24 -15.93 -2.47 -5.35
N PRO A 25 -15.80 -3.21 -4.23
CA PRO A 25 -15.23 -2.63 -3.00
C PRO A 25 -13.79 -2.14 -3.18
N LEU A 26 -12.99 -2.81 -4.02
CA LEU A 26 -11.61 -2.42 -4.27
C LEU A 26 -11.51 -1.18 -5.16
N VAL A 27 -12.36 -1.06 -6.18
CA VAL A 27 -12.45 0.15 -7.02
C VAL A 27 -12.90 1.34 -6.18
N THR A 28 -13.94 1.15 -5.36
CA THR A 28 -14.41 2.18 -4.43
C THR A 28 -13.33 2.60 -3.44
N ARG A 29 -12.57 1.65 -2.88
CA ARG A 29 -11.42 1.92 -2.00
C ARG A 29 -10.39 2.81 -2.68
N GLU A 30 -10.02 2.52 -3.93
CA GLU A 30 -9.04 3.30 -4.66
C GLU A 30 -9.51 4.72 -4.95
N LEU A 31 -10.78 4.90 -5.32
CA LEU A 31 -11.38 6.23 -5.50
C LEU A 31 -11.39 7.02 -4.19
N LEU A 32 -11.77 6.39 -3.07
CA LEU A 32 -11.75 6.98 -1.73
C LEU A 32 -10.32 7.32 -1.25
N ALA A 33 -9.33 6.58 -1.74
CA ALA A 33 -7.92 6.85 -1.48
C ALA A 33 -7.32 7.93 -2.41
N GLY A 34 -8.14 8.57 -3.28
CA GLY A 34 -7.75 9.69 -4.12
C GLY A 34 -7.31 9.33 -5.54
N SER A 35 -7.34 8.05 -5.94
CA SER A 35 -7.13 7.68 -7.34
C SER A 35 -8.26 8.23 -8.20
N CYS A 36 -7.94 9.08 -9.17
CA CYS A 36 -8.93 9.70 -10.05
C CYS A 36 -8.73 9.37 -11.53
N HIS A 37 -7.66 8.68 -11.89
CA HIS A 37 -7.39 8.27 -13.26
C HIS A 37 -7.38 6.76 -13.41
N PHE A 38 -7.79 6.28 -14.59
CA PHE A 38 -7.83 4.85 -14.89
C PHE A 38 -6.50 4.13 -14.64
N GLY A 39 -5.38 4.79 -14.98
CA GLY A 39 -4.04 4.24 -14.75
C GLY A 39 -3.72 4.04 -13.27
N ASP A 40 -4.11 4.98 -12.42
CA ASP A 40 -3.86 4.93 -10.98
C ASP A 40 -4.73 3.89 -10.30
N LEU A 41 -6.00 3.79 -10.71
CA LEU A 41 -6.91 2.72 -10.26
C LEU A 41 -6.35 1.34 -10.59
N ARG A 42 -5.78 1.15 -11.79
CA ARG A 42 -5.11 -0.11 -12.16
C ARG A 42 -3.88 -0.43 -11.34
N ARG A 43 -3.08 0.58 -10.96
CA ARG A 43 -1.93 0.38 -10.06
C ARG A 43 -2.38 -0.10 -8.68
N GLY A 44 -3.50 0.44 -8.19
CA GLY A 44 -4.09 0.03 -6.91
C GLY A 44 -4.84 -1.30 -6.94
N ILE A 45 -5.14 -1.84 -8.15
CA ILE A 45 -5.84 -3.13 -8.32
C ILE A 45 -5.19 -3.88 -9.51
N PRO A 46 -3.94 -4.36 -9.38
CA PRO A 46 -3.16 -4.83 -10.52
C PRO A 46 -3.77 -6.02 -11.27
N LEU A 47 -4.54 -6.87 -10.59
CA LEU A 47 -5.16 -8.06 -11.17
C LEU A 47 -6.54 -7.82 -11.82
N ILE A 48 -7.08 -6.59 -11.76
CA ILE A 48 -8.35 -6.30 -12.40
C ILE A 48 -8.19 -6.22 -13.94
N PRO A 49 -8.97 -6.98 -14.72
CA PRO A 49 -8.96 -6.82 -16.18
C PRO A 49 -9.40 -5.40 -16.56
N PRO A 50 -8.78 -4.75 -17.56
CA PRO A 50 -9.14 -3.39 -17.99
C PRO A 50 -10.61 -3.22 -18.36
N SER A 51 -11.20 -4.20 -19.03
CA SER A 51 -12.62 -4.22 -19.41
C SER A 51 -13.51 -4.25 -18.16
N THR A 52 -13.15 -5.07 -17.17
CA THR A 52 -13.90 -5.16 -15.90
C THR A 52 -13.80 -3.84 -15.13
N LEU A 53 -12.61 -3.21 -15.07
CA LEU A 53 -12.48 -1.90 -14.42
C LEU A 53 -13.36 -0.85 -15.12
N SER A 54 -13.33 -0.80 -16.46
CA SER A 54 -14.22 0.11 -17.21
C SER A 54 -15.69 -0.15 -16.90
N GLN A 55 -16.12 -1.39 -16.85
CA GLN A 55 -17.48 -1.77 -16.50
C GLN A 55 -17.86 -1.31 -15.09
N ARG A 56 -17.00 -1.56 -14.08
CA ARG A 56 -17.25 -1.13 -12.70
C ARG A 56 -17.33 0.38 -12.55
N LEU A 57 -16.51 1.13 -13.31
CA LEU A 57 -16.57 2.59 -13.31
C LEU A 57 -17.87 3.09 -13.93
N HIS A 58 -18.37 2.49 -15.02
CA HIS A 58 -19.68 2.85 -15.57
C HIS A 58 -20.81 2.57 -14.58
N GLU A 59 -20.80 1.40 -13.92
CA GLU A 59 -21.80 1.06 -12.91
C GLU A 59 -21.81 2.04 -11.73
N LEU A 60 -20.65 2.55 -11.32
CA LEU A 60 -20.55 3.57 -10.28
C LEU A 60 -21.05 4.94 -10.75
N VAL A 61 -20.86 5.28 -12.03
CA VAL A 61 -21.42 6.51 -12.64
C VAL A 61 -22.94 6.40 -12.69
N ASP A 62 -23.46 5.28 -13.20
CA ASP A 62 -24.91 5.04 -13.32
C ASP A 62 -25.62 5.05 -11.96
N ALA A 63 -24.92 4.58 -10.92
CA ALA A 63 -25.39 4.61 -9.53
C ALA A 63 -25.25 5.98 -8.85
N GLY A 64 -24.68 6.99 -9.53
CA GLY A 64 -24.45 8.32 -8.97
C GLY A 64 -23.39 8.37 -7.85
N VAL A 65 -22.54 7.34 -7.75
CA VAL A 65 -21.46 7.27 -6.76
C VAL A 65 -20.25 8.08 -7.21
N ILE A 66 -19.99 8.12 -8.50
CA ILE A 66 -18.91 8.91 -9.08
C ILE A 66 -19.42 9.72 -10.28
N GLU A 67 -18.70 10.77 -10.58
CA GLU A 67 -18.83 11.57 -11.79
C GLU A 67 -17.62 11.37 -12.69
N GLN A 68 -17.88 11.31 -13.99
CA GLN A 68 -16.85 11.27 -15.01
C GLN A 68 -16.68 12.68 -15.59
N THR A 69 -15.51 13.28 -15.43
CA THR A 69 -15.17 14.58 -15.97
C THR A 69 -13.99 14.50 -16.93
N ARG A 70 -13.87 15.44 -17.83
CA ARG A 70 -12.65 15.61 -18.62
C ARG A 70 -11.74 16.58 -17.89
N ALA A 71 -10.42 16.26 -17.85
CA ALA A 71 -9.47 17.15 -17.22
C ALA A 71 -9.48 18.52 -17.90
N GLU A 72 -9.50 19.59 -17.11
CA GLU A 72 -9.37 20.97 -17.60
C GLU A 72 -8.02 21.14 -18.27
N GLY A 73 -7.92 22.04 -19.27
CA GLY A 73 -6.66 22.35 -19.96
C GLY A 73 -6.36 21.55 -21.23
N GLY A 74 -7.39 21.00 -21.91
CA GLY A 74 -7.23 20.36 -23.24
C GLY A 74 -6.68 18.93 -23.19
N SER A 75 -6.41 18.38 -22.02
CA SER A 75 -6.05 16.97 -21.85
C SER A 75 -7.26 16.09 -22.17
N ARG A 76 -7.08 15.09 -23.05
CA ARG A 76 -8.09 14.05 -23.31
C ARG A 76 -8.26 13.05 -22.16
N ARG A 77 -7.59 13.28 -21.01
CA ARG A 77 -7.64 12.34 -19.89
C ARG A 77 -8.97 12.46 -19.14
N VAL A 78 -9.60 11.32 -18.95
CA VAL A 78 -10.82 11.19 -18.15
C VAL A 78 -10.42 11.16 -16.67
N GLN A 79 -11.15 11.91 -15.86
CA GLN A 79 -11.09 11.86 -14.40
C GLN A 79 -12.40 11.31 -13.83
N TYR A 80 -12.29 10.54 -12.77
CA TYR A 80 -13.38 10.02 -11.97
C TYR A 80 -13.34 10.67 -10.60
N ARG A 81 -14.43 11.30 -10.18
CA ARG A 81 -14.55 11.99 -8.90
C ARG A 81 -15.70 11.42 -8.11
N LEU A 82 -15.52 11.25 -6.80
CA LEU A 82 -16.61 10.85 -5.91
C LEU A 82 -17.63 11.98 -5.79
N THR A 83 -18.90 11.61 -5.89
CA THR A 83 -20.02 12.48 -5.47
C THR A 83 -20.07 12.54 -3.93
N GLU A 84 -20.96 13.34 -3.36
CA GLU A 84 -21.20 13.34 -1.91
C GLU A 84 -21.65 11.94 -1.44
N GLY A 85 -22.59 11.29 -2.14
CA GLY A 85 -23.01 9.93 -1.84
C GLY A 85 -21.87 8.91 -1.97
N GLY A 86 -20.95 9.12 -2.92
CA GLY A 86 -19.74 8.31 -3.06
C GLY A 86 -18.79 8.45 -1.88
N LYS A 87 -18.61 9.66 -1.35
CA LYS A 87 -17.77 9.90 -0.16
C LYS A 87 -18.35 9.24 1.10
N GLU A 88 -19.68 9.16 1.21
CA GLU A 88 -20.38 8.50 2.31
C GLU A 88 -20.15 6.98 2.35
N LEU A 89 -19.60 6.36 1.29
CA LEU A 89 -19.18 4.96 1.31
C LEU A 89 -17.89 4.72 2.14
N TRP A 90 -17.17 5.77 2.53
CA TRP A 90 -15.94 5.63 3.32
C TRP A 90 -16.11 4.81 4.61
N PRO A 91 -17.10 5.05 5.47
CA PRO A 91 -17.32 4.24 6.68
C PRO A 91 -17.54 2.75 6.37
N ILE A 92 -18.23 2.43 5.30
CA ILE A 92 -18.53 1.06 4.88
C ILE A 92 -17.24 0.36 4.43
N ILE A 93 -16.49 0.97 3.52
CA ILE A 93 -15.21 0.43 3.03
C ILE A 93 -14.19 0.32 4.17
N ARG A 94 -14.17 1.29 5.07
CA ARG A 94 -13.34 1.25 6.27
C ARG A 94 -13.72 0.08 7.18
N ALA A 95 -15.02 -0.18 7.37
CA ALA A 95 -15.51 -1.31 8.16
C ALA A 95 -15.05 -2.65 7.55
N PHE A 96 -15.10 -2.79 6.22
CA PHE A 96 -14.56 -3.97 5.52
C PHE A 96 -13.07 -4.16 5.83
N GLY A 97 -12.28 -3.08 5.73
CA GLY A 97 -10.85 -3.13 6.03
C GLY A 97 -10.54 -3.49 7.48
N VAL A 98 -11.27 -2.89 8.44
CA VAL A 98 -11.12 -3.19 9.87
C VAL A 98 -11.51 -4.63 10.19
N TRP A 99 -12.62 -5.13 9.64
CA TRP A 99 -13.06 -6.50 9.82
C TRP A 99 -12.05 -7.49 9.21
N GLY A 100 -11.61 -7.20 7.97
CA GLY A 100 -10.61 -8.02 7.27
C GLY A 100 -9.30 -8.09 8.03
N GLN A 101 -8.83 -6.96 8.59
CA GLN A 101 -7.61 -6.90 9.40
C GLN A 101 -7.72 -7.74 10.68
N ARG A 102 -8.90 -7.88 11.26
CA ARG A 102 -9.12 -8.65 12.50
C ARG A 102 -9.39 -10.12 12.27
N TRP A 103 -10.16 -10.46 11.23
CA TRP A 103 -10.80 -11.76 11.13
C TRP A 103 -10.49 -12.52 9.84
N ALA A 104 -10.14 -11.82 8.73
CA ALA A 104 -9.88 -12.43 7.43
C ALA A 104 -8.38 -12.56 7.12
N GLN A 105 -7.50 -12.26 8.08
CA GLN A 105 -6.06 -12.41 7.85
C GLN A 105 -5.69 -13.89 7.85
N HIS A 106 -5.11 -14.30 6.74
CA HIS A 106 -4.34 -15.53 6.62
C HIS A 106 -2.86 -15.24 6.91
N GLU A 107 -2.07 -16.27 7.08
CA GLU A 107 -0.62 -16.12 7.13
C GLU A 107 -0.15 -15.37 5.88
N LEU A 108 0.50 -14.23 6.09
CA LEU A 108 1.02 -13.40 5.00
C LEU A 108 2.17 -14.13 4.32
N ARG A 109 1.94 -14.64 3.12
CA ARG A 109 2.97 -15.28 2.30
C ARG A 109 3.60 -14.26 1.37
N VAL A 110 4.88 -14.45 1.06
CA VAL A 110 5.60 -13.55 0.15
C VAL A 110 4.95 -13.55 -1.24
N GLU A 111 4.44 -14.70 -1.68
CA GLU A 111 3.78 -14.89 -2.97
C GLU A 111 2.47 -14.08 -3.10
N ASP A 112 1.84 -13.74 -1.97
CA ASP A 112 0.60 -12.97 -1.93
C ASP A 112 0.85 -11.44 -1.99
N ILE A 113 2.13 -11.02 -1.91
CA ILE A 113 2.50 -9.60 -1.92
C ILE A 113 2.99 -9.23 -3.32
N ASP A 114 2.14 -8.58 -4.10
CA ASP A 114 2.60 -7.87 -5.30
C ASP A 114 3.42 -6.63 -4.89
N PRO A 115 4.74 -6.59 -5.21
CA PRO A 115 5.60 -5.50 -4.74
C PRO A 115 5.18 -4.14 -5.30
N GLY A 116 4.73 -4.08 -6.56
CA GLY A 116 4.29 -2.85 -7.19
C GLY A 116 3.04 -2.27 -6.53
N PHE A 117 2.04 -3.12 -6.28
CA PHE A 117 0.84 -2.74 -5.54
C PHE A 117 1.18 -2.31 -4.11
N PHE A 118 2.04 -3.07 -3.42
CA PHE A 118 2.41 -2.78 -2.04
C PHE A 118 3.08 -1.40 -1.93
N MET A 119 4.04 -1.11 -2.80
CA MET A 119 4.71 0.20 -2.81
C MET A 119 3.76 1.33 -3.22
N TRP A 120 2.83 1.06 -4.16
CA TRP A 120 1.75 1.99 -4.49
C TRP A 120 0.81 2.26 -3.31
N ALA A 121 0.52 1.27 -2.49
CA ALA A 121 -0.27 1.48 -1.27
C ALA A 121 0.50 2.27 -0.21
N MET A 122 1.79 1.98 -0.04
CA MET A 122 2.65 2.63 0.96
C MET A 122 2.88 4.11 0.71
N HIS A 123 3.06 4.54 -0.56
CA HIS A 123 3.44 5.94 -0.86
C HIS A 123 2.41 6.95 -0.34
N ARG A 124 1.15 6.56 -0.27
CA ARG A 124 0.04 7.40 0.23
C ARG A 124 0.07 7.66 1.73
N HIS A 125 0.93 6.96 2.47
CA HIS A 125 1.05 7.06 3.93
C HIS A 125 2.41 7.63 4.36
N LEU A 126 3.09 8.33 3.44
CA LEU A 126 4.38 8.95 3.70
C LEU A 126 4.26 10.46 4.03
N ASP A 127 3.12 10.87 4.54
CA ASP A 127 2.78 12.26 4.89
C ASP A 127 3.58 12.83 6.08
N LYS A 128 4.19 11.96 6.89
CA LYS A 128 4.92 12.33 8.11
C LYS A 128 6.43 12.41 7.94
N LEU A 129 6.94 12.37 6.71
CA LEU A 129 8.38 12.47 6.50
C LEU A 129 8.90 13.84 6.95
N PRO A 130 9.92 13.89 7.85
CA PRO A 130 10.44 15.15 8.39
C PRO A 130 11.44 15.81 7.43
N ALA A 131 11.04 16.02 6.19
CA ALA A 131 11.82 16.67 5.16
C ALA A 131 10.89 17.28 4.10
N ASN A 132 11.29 18.43 3.52
CA ASN A 132 10.55 19.01 2.39
C ASN A 132 10.83 18.28 1.08
N ARG A 133 12.05 17.72 0.95
CA ARG A 133 12.46 16.90 -0.17
C ARG A 133 13.37 15.79 0.31
N ALA A 134 13.13 14.57 -0.18
CA ALA A 134 13.97 13.41 0.09
C ALA A 134 13.78 12.33 -0.95
N VAL A 135 14.85 11.58 -1.23
CA VAL A 135 14.83 10.39 -2.07
C VAL A 135 15.09 9.16 -1.19
N LEU A 136 14.09 8.33 -1.08
CA LEU A 136 14.16 7.09 -0.31
C LEU A 136 14.28 5.91 -1.26
N LEU A 137 15.22 4.99 -1.00
CA LEU A 137 15.35 3.74 -1.72
C LEU A 137 14.90 2.58 -0.83
N PHE A 138 13.85 1.88 -1.23
CA PHE A 138 13.44 0.61 -0.64
C PHE A 138 14.03 -0.54 -1.45
N GLU A 139 14.81 -1.40 -0.81
CA GLU A 139 15.37 -2.60 -1.41
C GLU A 139 14.87 -3.85 -0.69
N PHE A 140 14.30 -4.77 -1.47
CA PHE A 140 13.75 -6.06 -1.02
C PHE A 140 14.57 -7.20 -1.62
N PRO A 141 15.60 -7.73 -0.92
CA PRO A 141 16.48 -8.78 -1.45
C PRO A 141 15.78 -10.12 -1.74
N ASP A 142 14.62 -10.34 -1.12
CA ASP A 142 13.77 -11.53 -1.26
C ASP A 142 12.81 -11.49 -2.46
N VAL A 143 12.84 -10.42 -3.26
CA VAL A 143 12.00 -10.24 -4.45
C VAL A 143 12.84 -10.36 -5.72
N GLU A 144 12.19 -10.67 -6.85
CA GLU A 144 12.85 -10.73 -8.16
C GLU A 144 13.61 -9.42 -8.48
N ILE A 145 14.74 -9.53 -9.17
CA ILE A 145 15.65 -8.40 -9.47
C ILE A 145 14.93 -7.21 -10.10
N LYS A 146 13.95 -7.46 -10.98
CA LYS A 146 13.20 -6.39 -11.67
C LYS A 146 12.28 -5.58 -10.76
N GLN A 147 11.89 -6.16 -9.62
CA GLN A 147 10.97 -5.58 -8.63
C GLN A 147 11.63 -5.40 -7.26
N ARG A 148 12.96 -5.46 -7.20
CA ARG A 148 13.72 -5.42 -5.94
C ARG A 148 13.84 -4.01 -5.38
N CYS A 149 13.91 -2.99 -6.23
CA CYS A 149 14.22 -1.62 -5.83
C CYS A 149 13.10 -0.68 -6.23
N PHE A 150 12.71 0.17 -5.28
CA PHE A 150 11.72 1.23 -5.47
C PHE A 150 12.26 2.53 -4.92
N TRP A 151 12.18 3.60 -5.70
CA TRP A 151 12.57 4.95 -5.29
C TRP A 151 11.30 5.75 -5.00
N PHE A 152 11.23 6.32 -3.82
CA PHE A 152 10.22 7.29 -3.45
C PHE A 152 10.86 8.66 -3.48
N ILE A 153 10.35 9.51 -4.35
CA ILE A 153 10.77 10.91 -4.44
C ILE A 153 9.71 11.71 -3.69
N PHE A 154 10.08 12.15 -2.50
CA PHE A 154 9.24 13.03 -1.69
C PHE A 154 9.59 14.48 -2.02
N ASP A 155 8.58 15.27 -2.38
CA ASP A 155 8.74 16.70 -2.67
C ASP A 155 7.51 17.47 -2.19
N HIS A 156 7.67 18.27 -1.13
CA HIS A 156 6.63 19.12 -0.53
C HIS A 156 5.27 18.42 -0.31
N GLY A 157 5.30 17.22 0.23
CA GLY A 157 4.09 16.43 0.52
C GLY A 157 3.59 15.56 -0.63
N HIS A 158 4.19 15.67 -1.82
CA HIS A 158 3.95 14.75 -2.93
C HIS A 158 4.97 13.61 -2.90
N VAL A 159 4.53 12.41 -3.25
CA VAL A 159 5.40 11.24 -3.33
C VAL A 159 5.23 10.57 -4.68
N ASP A 160 6.31 10.57 -5.46
CA ASP A 160 6.39 9.80 -6.69
C ASP A 160 7.07 8.46 -6.45
N VAL A 161 6.53 7.40 -7.05
CA VAL A 161 7.08 6.04 -6.97
C VAL A 161 7.72 5.66 -8.28
N CYS A 162 9.02 5.44 -8.27
CA CYS A 162 9.80 5.04 -9.45
C CYS A 162 10.29 3.60 -9.31
N LEU A 163 10.08 2.80 -10.37
CA LEU A 163 10.58 1.42 -10.50
C LEU A 163 12.00 1.37 -11.09
N LYS A 164 12.47 2.47 -11.64
CA LYS A 164 13.81 2.61 -12.22
C LYS A 164 14.52 3.72 -11.48
N ASN A 165 15.84 3.60 -11.40
CA ASN A 165 16.66 4.65 -10.79
C ASN A 165 16.38 6.00 -11.49
N PRO A 166 15.86 7.01 -10.77
CA PRO A 166 15.53 8.32 -11.31
C PRO A 166 16.76 9.22 -11.52
N GLY A 167 17.96 8.77 -11.13
CA GLY A 167 19.21 9.52 -11.28
C GLY A 167 19.48 10.53 -10.16
N TYR A 168 18.72 10.51 -9.08
CA TYR A 168 18.95 11.35 -7.91
C TYR A 168 19.79 10.62 -6.85
N ASP A 169 20.54 11.38 -6.06
CA ASP A 169 21.20 10.85 -4.88
C ASP A 169 20.17 10.36 -3.87
N VAL A 170 20.45 9.21 -3.24
CA VAL A 170 19.57 8.59 -2.27
C VAL A 170 19.88 9.13 -0.87
N ASP A 171 18.92 9.79 -0.24
CA ASP A 171 19.07 10.32 1.12
C ASP A 171 19.02 9.22 2.17
N LEU A 172 18.15 8.23 2.00
CA LEU A 172 18.05 7.08 2.88
C LEU A 172 17.71 5.81 2.09
N LYS A 173 18.52 4.78 2.29
CA LYS A 173 18.29 3.42 1.78
C LYS A 173 17.75 2.54 2.91
N LEU A 174 16.65 1.84 2.62
CA LEU A 174 16.02 0.86 3.51
C LEU A 174 16.19 -0.53 2.88
N VAL A 175 16.82 -1.45 3.58
CA VAL A 175 16.97 -2.83 3.14
C VAL A 175 16.24 -3.75 4.13
N THR A 176 15.25 -4.47 3.63
CA THR A 176 14.43 -5.39 4.44
C THR A 176 13.77 -6.44 3.56
N SER A 177 13.18 -7.49 4.12
CA SER A 177 12.30 -8.37 3.34
C SER A 177 10.96 -7.69 3.05
N ILE A 178 10.35 -7.99 1.91
CA ILE A 178 9.03 -7.44 1.57
C ILE A 178 7.98 -7.86 2.59
N ARG A 179 8.08 -9.10 3.11
CA ARG A 179 7.21 -9.60 4.18
C ARG A 179 7.34 -8.76 5.44
N THR A 180 8.56 -8.49 5.90
CA THR A 180 8.80 -7.66 7.09
C THR A 180 8.19 -6.27 6.92
N MET A 181 8.41 -5.65 5.76
CA MET A 181 7.85 -4.32 5.49
C MET A 181 6.32 -4.35 5.45
N ALA A 182 5.72 -5.39 4.89
CA ALA A 182 4.26 -5.58 4.89
C ALA A 182 3.70 -5.78 6.30
N MET A 183 4.38 -6.55 7.16
CA MET A 183 3.99 -6.73 8.56
C MET A 183 4.03 -5.41 9.34
N ILE A 184 5.03 -4.57 9.09
CA ILE A 184 5.12 -3.22 9.67
C ILE A 184 3.98 -2.34 9.17
N TYR A 185 3.75 -2.33 7.86
CA TYR A 185 2.68 -1.57 7.24
C TYR A 185 1.30 -1.94 7.78
N LEU A 186 1.05 -3.22 8.01
CA LEU A 186 -0.19 -3.75 8.60
C LEU A 186 -0.26 -3.59 10.13
N GLY A 187 0.79 -3.09 10.79
CA GLY A 187 0.81 -2.87 12.24
C GLY A 187 1.02 -4.14 13.08
N GLN A 188 1.50 -5.22 12.47
CA GLN A 188 1.83 -6.48 13.15
C GLN A 188 3.22 -6.43 13.80
N VAL A 189 4.13 -5.62 13.25
CA VAL A 189 5.48 -5.39 13.77
C VAL A 189 5.69 -3.89 13.94
N GLU A 190 6.24 -3.48 15.07
CA GLU A 190 6.59 -2.08 15.31
C GLU A 190 7.90 -1.71 14.59
N PRO A 191 7.99 -0.55 13.89
CA PRO A 191 9.18 -0.18 13.12
C PRO A 191 10.45 -0.09 13.96
N ASP A 192 10.35 0.41 15.20
CA ASP A 192 11.47 0.53 16.12
C ASP A 192 11.99 -0.85 16.56
N VAL A 193 11.10 -1.83 16.75
CA VAL A 193 11.45 -3.22 17.02
C VAL A 193 12.18 -3.82 15.82
N ALA A 194 11.66 -3.61 14.59
CA ALA A 194 12.27 -4.12 13.38
C ALA A 194 13.70 -3.56 13.15
N VAL A 195 13.90 -2.28 13.44
CA VAL A 195 15.25 -1.67 13.34
C VAL A 195 16.18 -2.24 14.40
N ARG A 196 15.76 -2.30 15.68
CA ARG A 196 16.60 -2.82 16.76
C ARG A 196 16.97 -4.31 16.58
N SER A 197 16.04 -5.11 16.09
CA SER A 197 16.29 -6.54 15.82
C SER A 197 17.07 -6.81 14.53
N GLY A 198 17.37 -5.76 13.75
CA GLY A 198 18.12 -5.87 12.50
C GLY A 198 17.31 -6.43 11.33
N LEU A 199 15.98 -6.49 11.45
CA LEU A 199 15.08 -6.85 10.35
C LEU A 199 15.02 -5.76 9.25
N ILE A 200 15.35 -4.52 9.60
CA ILE A 200 15.56 -3.42 8.67
C ILE A 200 16.96 -2.87 8.84
N ALA A 201 17.67 -2.70 7.74
CA ALA A 201 18.91 -1.94 7.68
C ALA A 201 18.61 -0.56 7.07
N LEU A 202 19.08 0.51 7.73
CA LEU A 202 18.99 1.88 7.29
C LEU A 202 20.40 2.40 6.99
N ASP A 203 20.60 2.99 5.80
CA ASP A 203 21.88 3.56 5.37
C ASP A 203 21.64 4.92 4.72
N GLY A 204 22.38 5.94 5.13
CA GLY A 204 22.28 7.32 4.66
C GLY A 204 22.02 8.32 5.77
N SER A 205 21.09 9.25 5.58
CA SER A 205 20.79 10.35 6.49
C SER A 205 20.48 9.88 7.91
N ARG A 206 21.35 10.25 8.86
CA ARG A 206 21.16 9.96 10.30
C ARG A 206 19.86 10.56 10.86
N ALA A 207 19.45 11.72 10.34
CA ALA A 207 18.23 12.38 10.77
C ALA A 207 16.99 11.57 10.38
N LEU A 208 16.90 11.13 9.11
CA LEU A 208 15.81 10.30 8.62
C LEU A 208 15.82 8.91 9.27
N ALA A 209 16.99 8.29 9.41
CA ALA A 209 17.11 6.98 10.05
C ALA A 209 16.67 6.98 11.51
N ARG A 210 17.05 8.00 12.29
CA ARG A 210 16.66 8.12 13.71
C ARG A 210 15.17 8.32 13.89
N THR A 211 14.52 9.03 12.99
CA THR A 211 13.09 9.33 13.05
C THR A 211 12.23 8.33 12.28
N PHE A 212 12.84 7.30 11.67
CA PHE A 212 12.14 6.29 10.88
C PHE A 212 10.88 5.72 11.55
N PRO A 213 10.87 5.34 12.83
CA PRO A 213 9.67 4.80 13.46
C PRO A 213 8.48 5.75 13.47
N ALA A 214 8.72 7.06 13.46
CA ALA A 214 7.68 8.07 13.48
C ALA A 214 7.03 8.33 12.11
N TRP A 215 7.82 8.21 11.03
CA TRP A 215 7.34 8.48 9.67
C TRP A 215 7.16 7.23 8.80
N CYS A 216 7.53 6.06 9.33
CA CYS A 216 7.36 4.79 8.61
C CYS A 216 5.90 4.61 8.15
N PRO A 217 5.66 4.38 6.84
CA PRO A 217 4.30 4.24 6.32
C PRO A 217 3.52 3.12 6.99
N ARG A 218 2.31 3.40 7.41
CA ARG A 218 1.39 2.42 7.99
C ARG A 218 0.03 2.49 7.35
N SER A 219 -0.59 1.35 7.16
CA SER A 219 -1.97 1.24 6.69
C SER A 219 -2.93 1.97 7.63
N SER A 220 -3.97 2.57 7.07
CA SER A 220 -5.09 3.12 7.85
C SER A 220 -5.77 2.08 8.76
N PHE A 221 -5.54 0.79 8.51
CA PHE A 221 -6.07 -0.32 9.28
C PHE A 221 -5.10 -0.89 10.32
N ALA A 222 -3.85 -0.41 10.38
CA ALA A 222 -2.81 -0.92 11.27
C ALA A 222 -3.23 -0.89 12.76
N ALA A 223 -4.00 0.13 13.17
CA ALA A 223 -4.52 0.21 14.53
C ALA A 223 -5.48 -0.93 14.88
N ALA A 224 -6.18 -1.50 13.90
CA ALA A 224 -7.11 -2.62 14.12
C ALA A 224 -6.40 -3.95 14.40
N ALA A 225 -5.15 -4.13 13.94
CA ALA A 225 -4.34 -5.32 14.21
C ALA A 225 -3.99 -5.46 15.68
N ARG A 226 -3.76 -4.36 16.39
CA ARG A 226 -3.38 -4.34 17.81
C ARG A 226 -4.45 -4.92 18.74
N HIS A 227 -5.72 -4.84 18.36
CA HIS A 227 -6.81 -5.41 19.15
C HIS A 227 -6.97 -6.93 18.94
N ALA A 228 -6.47 -7.49 17.85
CA ALA A 228 -6.52 -8.93 17.59
C ALA A 228 -5.44 -9.70 18.38
N VAL A 229 -4.30 -9.09 18.67
CA VAL A 229 -3.20 -9.69 19.45
C VAL A 229 -3.56 -9.84 20.94
N GLY A 230 -4.48 -9.02 21.46
CA GLY A 230 -4.98 -9.12 22.83
C GLY A 230 -6.07 -10.22 23.03
N ALA A 231 -6.70 -10.71 21.96
CA ALA A 231 -7.63 -11.82 21.97
C ALA A 231 -6.90 -13.04 21.38
N ALA A 232 -6.27 -13.82 22.25
CA ALA A 232 -5.38 -14.93 21.92
C ALA A 232 -5.87 -15.77 20.72
N ASN A 233 -5.20 -15.61 19.58
CA ASN A 233 -5.13 -16.65 18.56
C ASN A 233 -3.72 -17.25 18.64
N PRO A 234 -3.55 -18.47 19.17
CA PRO A 234 -2.23 -19.07 19.38
C PRO A 234 -1.46 -19.39 18.09
N ALA A 235 -2.06 -19.16 16.93
CA ALA A 235 -1.44 -19.45 15.63
C ALA A 235 -0.57 -18.31 15.04
N CYS A 236 -0.53 -17.11 15.67
CA CYS A 236 0.22 -15.95 15.13
C CYS A 236 1.57 -15.72 15.80
N GLY A 237 2.10 -16.71 16.48
CA GLY A 237 3.38 -16.65 17.20
C GLY A 237 4.54 -17.39 16.53
N THR A 238 4.56 -17.54 15.21
CA THR A 238 5.76 -18.03 14.54
C THR A 238 6.83 -16.94 14.55
N PRO A 239 8.01 -17.20 15.16
CA PRO A 239 9.11 -16.25 15.11
C PRO A 239 9.50 -16.01 13.66
N VAL A 240 9.79 -14.74 13.32
CA VAL A 240 10.33 -14.33 12.03
C VAL A 240 11.49 -15.29 11.70
N SER A 241 11.41 -15.96 10.55
CA SER A 241 12.36 -17.03 10.22
C SER A 241 13.80 -16.50 10.26
N PRO A 242 14.78 -17.33 10.70
CA PRO A 242 16.20 -16.96 10.71
C PRO A 242 16.72 -16.51 9.34
N GLU A 243 16.07 -16.91 8.26
CA GLU A 243 16.40 -16.53 6.88
C GLU A 243 16.24 -15.02 6.62
N SER A 244 15.19 -14.38 7.13
CA SER A 244 14.98 -12.92 6.98
C SER A 244 16.10 -12.12 7.66
N THR A 245 16.56 -12.57 8.82
CA THR A 245 17.68 -11.93 9.55
C THR A 245 19.01 -12.14 8.81
N ASN A 246 19.20 -13.29 8.18
CA ASN A 246 20.40 -13.59 7.42
C ASN A 246 20.51 -12.81 6.11
N LEU A 247 19.39 -12.58 5.42
CA LEU A 247 19.35 -11.75 4.19
C LEU A 247 19.78 -10.30 4.48
N VAL A 248 19.25 -9.71 5.55
CA VAL A 248 19.62 -8.35 5.95
C VAL A 248 21.08 -8.27 6.43
N ARG A 249 21.57 -9.29 7.14
CA ARG A 249 23.00 -9.37 7.55
C ARG A 249 23.94 -9.51 6.35
N ARG A 250 23.59 -10.31 5.32
CA ARG A 250 24.38 -10.41 4.06
C ARG A 250 24.43 -9.09 3.33
N ALA A 251 23.30 -8.39 3.22
CA ALA A 251 23.24 -7.05 2.59
C ALA A 251 24.10 -6.03 3.35
N ARG A 252 24.15 -6.07 4.69
CA ARG A 252 25.05 -5.25 5.52
C ARG A 252 26.54 -5.58 5.28
N GLY A 253 26.89 -6.86 5.15
CA GLY A 253 28.25 -7.31 4.86
C GLY A 253 28.76 -6.79 3.52
N ASP A 254 27.93 -6.86 2.49
CA ASP A 254 28.24 -6.32 1.15
C ASP A 254 28.41 -4.80 1.16
N LEU A 255 27.59 -4.07 1.92
CA LEU A 255 27.75 -2.62 2.08
C LEU A 255 29.08 -2.26 2.75
N SER A 256 29.43 -2.94 3.83
CA SER A 256 30.70 -2.71 4.54
C SER A 256 31.93 -2.99 3.67
N ASN A 257 31.86 -4.01 2.81
CA ASN A 257 32.95 -4.35 1.89
C ASN A 257 33.07 -3.34 0.72
N ARG A 258 31.96 -2.79 0.22
CA ARG A 258 31.97 -1.75 -0.82
C ARG A 258 32.50 -0.40 -0.33
N ILE A 259 32.28 -0.09 0.95
CA ILE A 259 32.83 1.13 1.57
C ILE A 259 34.33 1.00 1.76
N ARG A 260 34.85 -0.18 2.15
CA ARG A 260 36.31 -0.43 2.30
C ARG A 260 37.07 -0.49 0.96
N ALA A 261 36.39 -0.74 -0.14
CA ALA A 261 37.01 -0.78 -1.48
C ALA A 261 37.03 0.60 -2.19
N ARG A 262 36.55 1.66 -1.55
CA ARG A 262 36.55 3.05 -2.08
C ARG A 262 37.37 4.05 -1.24
N VAL A 263 38.12 3.55 -0.27
CA VAL A 263 39.22 4.29 0.44
C VAL A 263 40.60 3.71 0.01
#